data_b56d01c74d9c3e58b1ce403462ef5ad3
#
_entry.id   b56d01c74d9c3e58b1ce403462ef5ad3
#
_cell.length_a   1.000
_cell.length_b   1.000
_cell.length_c   1.000
_cell.angle_alpha   90.00
_cell.angle_beta   90.00
_cell.angle_gamma   90.00
#
_symmetry.space_group_name_H-M   'P 1'
#
loop_
_entity.id
_entity.type
_entity.pdbx_description
1 polymer ?
#
loop_
_entity_poly.entity_id
_entity_poly.type
_entity_poly.pdbx_seq_one_letter_code
_entity_poly.pdbx_strand_id
1 'polypeptide(L)'
;MRCMNTPPPAPSSLHPPRRSAWSRLCRICALGWLLAACALQQGVSAAPSASSVPGTAQTFGPLISAQALATLPTQVRIIDLRDDAAAANVAHIPGALAAPYADWRGPSSNPGQLLPLPRFTALVRRLGLNTETPVVLVASGDDPSDFGAPARVYWTLKWLGLKHLAILNGGMTAWQAAALPLTRQPTPAPTPSAFTPQLDDALLATRSEVARDLGHPSTLLLDARPKAFYLGREKAPAASRPGTLPGALDFDNLHWFEPGSGALPAVSTLQRIAAQLPQQPGAVQIVSFCNTGHWAATNWFVLSEVLHRPHVALYPGSMVDWSRADAPMAHVPTRWQQLEQTWQAL
;
A
#
# COMPACT_ATOMS: atom_id res chain seq x y z
N MET A 1 24.17 -36.95 44.82
CA MET A 1 24.00 -37.86 43.69
C MET A 1 24.32 -37.10 42.40
N ARG A 2 25.34 -37.57 41.70
CA ARG A 2 25.89 -36.95 40.49
C ARG A 2 24.99 -37.23 39.30
N CYS A 3 24.56 -36.21 38.52
CA CYS A 3 24.01 -36.36 37.19
C CYS A 3 25.11 -36.08 36.16
N MET A 4 25.34 -37.07 35.30
CA MET A 4 26.32 -37.06 34.23
C MET A 4 25.84 -36.22 33.04
N ASN A 5 26.70 -35.33 32.58
CA ASN A 5 26.59 -34.61 31.30
C ASN A 5 27.03 -35.56 30.17
N THR A 6 26.23 -35.67 29.13
CA THR A 6 26.61 -36.24 27.83
C THR A 6 26.71 -35.13 26.78
N PRO A 7 27.77 -35.04 25.99
CA PRO A 7 27.91 -34.05 24.92
C PRO A 7 27.21 -34.48 23.62
N PRO A 8 26.83 -33.53 22.73
CA PRO A 8 26.22 -33.82 21.45
C PRO A 8 27.26 -34.29 20.39
N PRO A 9 26.84 -35.02 19.34
CA PRO A 9 27.72 -35.55 18.31
C PRO A 9 28.15 -34.47 17.29
N ALA A 10 29.33 -34.66 16.72
CA ALA A 10 29.99 -33.81 15.75
C ALA A 10 29.36 -33.94 14.34
N PRO A 11 29.48 -32.91 13.46
CA PRO A 11 28.93 -32.96 12.10
C PRO A 11 29.88 -33.69 11.13
N SER A 12 29.28 -34.50 10.30
CA SER A 12 29.90 -35.25 9.21
C SER A 12 30.33 -34.37 8.04
N SER A 13 31.53 -34.64 7.56
CA SER A 13 32.20 -34.05 6.41
C SER A 13 31.49 -34.39 5.08
N LEU A 14 31.21 -33.39 4.26
CA LEU A 14 30.77 -33.54 2.88
C LEU A 14 31.92 -33.25 1.91
N HIS A 15 32.19 -34.21 1.01
CA HIS A 15 33.15 -34.14 -0.08
C HIS A 15 32.64 -33.27 -1.24
N PRO A 16 33.55 -32.61 -1.99
CA PRO A 16 33.15 -31.81 -3.18
C PRO A 16 33.04 -32.72 -4.44
N PRO A 17 32.19 -32.32 -5.42
CA PRO A 17 32.05 -33.07 -6.67
C PRO A 17 33.16 -32.71 -7.67
N ARG A 18 33.57 -33.76 -8.39
CA ARG A 18 34.61 -33.81 -9.42
C ARG A 18 34.28 -32.96 -10.63
N ARG A 19 35.28 -32.21 -11.10
CA ARG A 19 35.34 -31.59 -12.43
C ARG A 19 35.56 -32.66 -13.51
N SER A 20 34.74 -32.68 -14.55
CA SER A 20 35.05 -33.39 -15.80
C SER A 20 35.56 -32.39 -16.83
N ALA A 21 36.79 -32.60 -17.23
CA ALA A 21 37.44 -31.93 -18.37
C ALA A 21 37.07 -32.69 -19.65
N TRP A 22 36.69 -31.93 -20.68
CA TRP A 22 36.84 -32.38 -22.05
C TRP A 22 37.48 -31.29 -22.87
N SER A 23 38.57 -31.73 -23.43
CA SER A 23 39.59 -30.97 -24.16
C SER A 23 39.44 -31.16 -25.66
N ARG A 24 39.76 -30.05 -26.41
CA ARG A 24 40.66 -30.00 -27.59
C ARG A 24 40.13 -30.42 -28.95
N LEU A 25 40.67 -29.62 -29.84
CA LEU A 25 40.97 -29.75 -31.29
C LEU A 25 39.83 -29.28 -32.21
N CYS A 26 40.05 -28.44 -33.19
CA CYS A 26 41.04 -28.49 -34.24
C CYS A 26 41.34 -27.13 -34.92
N ARG A 27 42.47 -27.06 -35.39
CA ARG A 27 43.23 -26.04 -36.11
C ARG A 27 42.92 -25.96 -37.64
N ILE A 28 43.20 -24.79 -38.21
CA ILE A 28 43.94 -24.51 -39.47
C ILE A 28 43.14 -24.55 -40.79
N CYS A 29 43.19 -23.41 -41.50
CA CYS A 29 43.70 -23.12 -42.86
C CYS A 29 43.24 -21.73 -43.24
N ALA A 30 44.04 -20.78 -43.49
CA ALA A 30 45.08 -20.45 -44.40
C ALA A 30 44.61 -19.62 -45.62
N LEU A 31 45.17 -18.46 -45.72
CA LEU A 31 45.62 -17.62 -46.84
C LEU A 31 44.76 -17.48 -48.12
N GLY A 32 44.59 -16.21 -48.48
CA GLY A 32 44.28 -15.79 -49.85
C GLY A 32 44.32 -14.27 -49.98
N TRP A 33 45.42 -13.76 -50.53
CA TRP A 33 45.68 -12.38 -50.91
C TRP A 33 44.76 -11.92 -52.05
N LEU A 34 44.32 -10.63 -52.03
CA LEU A 34 44.48 -9.77 -53.21
C LEU A 34 44.17 -8.28 -52.89
N LEU A 35 45.12 -7.44 -53.23
CA LEU A 35 45.09 -5.98 -53.19
C LEU A 35 44.13 -5.42 -54.26
N ALA A 36 43.35 -4.41 -53.93
CA ALA A 36 42.96 -3.36 -54.86
C ALA A 36 42.72 -2.05 -54.12
N ALA A 37 43.31 -1.00 -54.67
CA ALA A 37 43.48 0.32 -54.10
C ALA A 37 42.32 1.29 -54.34
N CYS A 38 42.35 2.38 -53.56
CA CYS A 38 41.83 3.72 -53.80
C CYS A 38 40.30 3.95 -53.87
N ALA A 39 39.76 4.62 -52.87
CA ALA A 39 39.20 5.97 -53.06
C ALA A 39 38.93 6.61 -51.68
N LEU A 40 39.59 7.74 -51.46
CA LEU A 40 39.29 8.66 -50.33
C LEU A 40 37.90 9.24 -50.50
N GLN A 41 36.99 8.91 -49.60
CA GLN A 41 35.83 9.73 -49.31
C GLN A 41 35.77 9.94 -47.80
N GLN A 42 36.06 11.18 -47.42
CA GLN A 42 35.83 11.68 -46.07
C GLN A 42 34.31 11.71 -45.82
N GLY A 43 33.77 10.61 -45.29
CA GLY A 43 32.44 10.55 -44.72
C GLY A 43 32.50 11.12 -43.31
N VAL A 44 31.96 12.31 -43.12
CA VAL A 44 31.67 12.87 -41.80
C VAL A 44 30.72 11.90 -41.10
N SER A 45 31.24 11.12 -40.16
CA SER A 45 30.45 10.23 -39.30
C SER A 45 29.69 11.12 -38.32
N ALA A 46 28.43 11.42 -38.64
CA ALA A 46 27.48 11.98 -37.69
C ALA A 46 27.24 10.90 -36.66
N ALA A 47 27.70 11.13 -35.44
CA ALA A 47 27.30 10.34 -34.29
C ALA A 47 25.74 10.33 -34.18
N PRO A 48 25.10 9.21 -33.93
CA PRO A 48 23.68 9.21 -33.71
C PRO A 48 23.39 10.09 -32.49
N SER A 49 22.75 11.22 -32.75
CA SER A 49 22.16 12.05 -31.69
C SER A 49 21.26 11.13 -30.89
N ALA A 50 21.62 10.88 -29.64
CA ALA A 50 20.73 10.25 -28.67
C ALA A 50 19.48 11.12 -28.64
N SER A 51 18.40 10.66 -29.27
CA SER A 51 17.08 11.22 -29.13
C SER A 51 16.74 11.09 -27.65
N SER A 52 16.91 12.16 -26.88
CA SER A 52 16.32 12.31 -25.58
C SER A 52 14.80 12.18 -25.79
N VAL A 53 14.26 11.01 -25.45
CA VAL A 53 12.83 10.85 -25.24
C VAL A 53 12.44 11.97 -24.28
N PRO A 54 11.50 12.86 -24.63
CA PRO A 54 11.04 13.88 -23.70
C PRO A 54 10.53 13.11 -22.48
N GLY A 55 11.20 13.25 -21.34
CA GLY A 55 10.70 12.76 -20.08
C GLY A 55 9.32 13.36 -19.91
N THR A 56 8.29 12.52 -19.97
CA THR A 56 6.95 12.92 -19.57
C THR A 56 7.10 13.54 -18.20
N ALA A 57 6.85 14.84 -18.09
CA ALA A 57 6.81 15.55 -16.82
C ALA A 57 5.85 14.73 -15.93
N GLN A 58 6.41 14.05 -14.94
CA GLN A 58 5.62 13.17 -14.09
C GLN A 58 4.73 14.08 -13.27
N THR A 59 3.46 14.13 -13.64
CA THR A 59 2.43 14.92 -12.93
C THR A 59 2.36 14.39 -11.51
N PHE A 60 2.31 15.30 -10.54
CA PHE A 60 2.06 14.98 -9.13
C PHE A 60 0.69 14.27 -9.07
N GLY A 61 0.70 12.98 -8.91
CA GLY A 61 -0.47 12.11 -8.99
C GLY A 61 -0.61 11.24 -7.76
N PRO A 62 -1.66 10.44 -7.62
CA PRO A 62 -1.94 9.69 -6.40
C PRO A 62 -0.82 8.72 -6.01
N LEU A 63 -0.05 8.21 -6.98
CA LEU A 63 1.16 7.40 -6.76
C LEU A 63 2.39 8.12 -7.29
N ILE A 64 3.48 8.10 -6.53
CA ILE A 64 4.76 8.65 -6.94
C ILE A 64 5.87 7.62 -6.71
N SER A 65 6.81 7.50 -7.66
CA SER A 65 8.01 6.68 -7.49
C SER A 65 9.05 7.38 -6.61
N ALA A 66 10.00 6.61 -6.06
CA ALA A 66 11.09 7.16 -5.27
C ALA A 66 11.95 8.16 -6.07
N GLN A 67 12.27 7.82 -7.33
CA GLN A 67 13.03 8.69 -8.22
C GLN A 67 12.29 10.01 -8.50
N ALA A 68 10.98 9.93 -8.75
CA ALA A 68 10.18 11.12 -8.98
C ALA A 68 10.10 12.01 -7.73
N LEU A 69 9.86 11.42 -6.56
CA LEU A 69 9.85 12.17 -5.30
C LEU A 69 11.18 12.88 -5.05
N ALA A 70 12.32 12.23 -5.35
CA ALA A 70 13.65 12.81 -5.17
C ALA A 70 13.90 14.08 -6.04
N THR A 71 13.13 14.27 -7.12
CA THR A 71 13.24 15.43 -8.01
C THR A 71 12.20 16.52 -7.74
N LEU A 72 11.27 16.29 -6.79
CA LEU A 72 10.25 17.29 -6.49
C LEU A 72 10.85 18.50 -5.74
N PRO A 73 10.24 19.68 -5.89
CA PRO A 73 10.66 20.87 -5.18
C PRO A 73 10.44 20.75 -3.67
N THR A 74 11.17 21.53 -2.89
CA THR A 74 11.17 21.52 -1.42
C THR A 74 9.85 21.95 -0.77
N GLN A 75 8.90 22.48 -1.55
CA GLN A 75 7.57 22.84 -1.07
C GLN A 75 6.67 21.63 -0.79
N VAL A 76 7.03 20.44 -1.30
CA VAL A 76 6.30 19.21 -1.00
C VAL A 76 6.51 18.79 0.45
N ARG A 77 5.42 18.50 1.16
CA ARG A 77 5.47 17.95 2.51
C ARG A 77 5.52 16.43 2.45
N ILE A 78 6.57 15.84 2.97
CA ILE A 78 6.72 14.41 3.11
C ILE A 78 6.31 14.04 4.54
N ILE A 79 5.33 13.15 4.68
CA ILE A 79 4.81 12.70 5.97
C ILE A 79 5.17 11.22 6.15
N ASP A 80 6.02 10.94 7.11
CA ASP A 80 6.43 9.57 7.47
C ASP A 80 5.46 9.00 8.51
N LEU A 81 4.75 7.93 8.12
CA LEU A 81 3.69 7.30 8.91
C LEU A 81 4.18 6.10 9.72
N ARG A 82 5.46 5.74 9.65
CA ARG A 82 6.00 4.62 10.41
C ARG A 82 5.93 4.92 11.90
N ASP A 83 5.67 3.90 12.70
CA ASP A 83 5.49 4.06 14.15
C ASP A 83 6.76 4.55 14.85
N ASP A 84 7.93 4.21 14.32
CA ASP A 84 9.23 4.61 14.83
C ASP A 84 9.83 5.85 14.14
N ALA A 85 9.11 6.50 13.22
CA ALA A 85 9.60 7.62 12.40
C ALA A 85 10.15 8.80 13.24
N ALA A 86 9.65 8.97 14.46
CA ALA A 86 10.09 10.02 15.39
C ALA A 86 11.33 9.61 16.21
N ALA A 87 11.79 8.36 16.15
CA ALA A 87 12.92 7.90 16.94
C ALA A 87 14.24 8.45 16.39
N ALA A 88 15.10 8.96 17.28
CA ALA A 88 16.32 9.70 16.92
C ALA A 88 17.34 8.89 16.09
N ASN A 89 17.26 7.57 16.11
CA ASN A 89 18.16 6.68 15.38
C ASN A 89 17.58 6.11 14.09
N VAL A 90 16.31 6.40 13.77
CA VAL A 90 15.66 5.89 12.58
C VAL A 90 15.97 6.77 11.38
N ALA A 91 16.48 6.15 10.31
CA ALA A 91 16.74 6.85 9.07
C ALA A 91 15.44 7.16 8.33
N HIS A 92 15.31 8.36 7.81
CA HIS A 92 14.14 8.84 7.08
C HIS A 92 14.54 9.68 5.85
N ILE A 93 13.59 9.97 5.00
CA ILE A 93 13.79 10.85 3.83
C ILE A 93 14.08 12.27 4.33
N PRO A 94 15.12 12.97 3.81
CA PRO A 94 15.39 14.34 4.22
C PRO A 94 14.16 15.25 4.10
N GLY A 95 13.86 15.98 5.17
CA GLY A 95 12.69 16.85 5.24
C GLY A 95 11.36 16.17 5.55
N ALA A 96 11.33 14.85 5.73
CA ALA A 96 10.12 14.14 6.16
C ALA A 96 9.74 14.51 7.61
N LEU A 97 8.46 14.73 7.83
CA LEU A 97 7.87 14.99 9.15
C LEU A 97 7.26 13.70 9.69
N ALA A 98 7.63 13.31 10.90
CA ALA A 98 7.05 12.16 11.56
C ALA A 98 5.59 12.45 11.99
N ALA A 99 4.68 11.63 11.54
CA ALA A 99 3.29 11.59 12.00
C ALA A 99 2.80 10.13 12.00
N PRO A 100 3.19 9.35 13.02
CA PRO A 100 2.91 7.91 13.10
C PRO A 100 1.45 7.58 12.77
N TYR A 101 1.23 6.45 12.11
CA TYR A 101 -0.11 6.06 11.68
C TYR A 101 -1.13 6.02 12.83
N ALA A 102 -0.67 5.69 14.03
CA ALA A 102 -1.48 5.69 15.25
C ALA A 102 -2.11 7.08 15.55
N ASP A 103 -1.45 8.19 15.19
CA ASP A 103 -1.98 9.55 15.38
C ASP A 103 -3.25 9.83 14.56
N TRP A 104 -3.51 9.02 13.52
CA TRP A 104 -4.63 9.14 12.58
C TRP A 104 -5.78 8.18 12.88
N ARG A 105 -5.65 7.37 13.93
CA ARG A 105 -6.55 6.27 14.24
C ARG A 105 -7.37 6.50 15.49
N GLY A 106 -8.53 5.88 15.54
CA GLY A 106 -9.30 5.75 16.76
C GLY A 106 -8.59 4.94 17.84
N PRO A 107 -9.17 4.84 19.02
CA PRO A 107 -8.58 4.09 20.14
C PRO A 107 -8.42 2.60 19.80
N SER A 108 -7.50 1.91 20.48
CA SER A 108 -7.24 0.46 20.26
C SER A 108 -8.50 -0.40 20.35
N SER A 109 -9.47 0.02 21.15
CA SER A 109 -10.78 -0.63 21.23
C SER A 109 -11.61 -0.48 19.94
N ASN A 110 -11.46 0.61 19.17
CA ASN A 110 -12.10 0.83 17.89
C ASN A 110 -11.18 1.62 16.92
N PRO A 111 -10.14 1.00 16.38
CA PRO A 111 -9.15 1.72 15.55
C PRO A 111 -9.74 2.30 14.26
N GLY A 112 -10.90 1.80 13.82
CA GLY A 112 -11.62 2.32 12.64
C GLY A 112 -12.40 3.60 12.90
N GLN A 113 -12.70 3.91 14.13
CA GLN A 113 -13.43 5.11 14.51
C GLN A 113 -12.68 6.37 14.06
N LEU A 114 -13.42 7.30 13.48
CA LEU A 114 -12.87 8.61 13.15
C LEU A 114 -12.54 9.38 14.45
N LEU A 115 -11.41 10.04 14.45
CA LEU A 115 -11.09 11.00 15.51
C LEU A 115 -12.07 12.19 15.45
N PRO A 116 -12.32 12.86 16.58
CA PRO A 116 -13.04 14.12 16.57
C PRO A 116 -12.36 15.13 15.62
N LEU A 117 -13.17 15.86 14.84
CA LEU A 117 -12.68 16.80 13.82
C LEU A 117 -11.63 17.79 14.36
N PRO A 118 -11.75 18.34 15.62
CA PRO A 118 -10.70 19.19 16.17
C PRO A 118 -9.33 18.50 16.31
N ARG A 119 -9.29 17.17 16.55
CA ARG A 119 -8.03 16.41 16.63
C ARG A 119 -7.36 16.31 15.26
N PHE A 120 -8.10 15.98 14.21
CA PHE A 120 -7.59 15.98 12.84
C PHE A 120 -7.11 17.38 12.43
N THR A 121 -7.91 18.43 12.74
CA THR A 121 -7.55 19.81 12.43
C THR A 121 -6.25 20.21 13.10
N ALA A 122 -6.07 19.88 14.38
CA ALA A 122 -4.85 20.18 15.12
C ALA A 122 -3.63 19.44 14.53
N LEU A 123 -3.80 18.18 14.13
CA LEU A 123 -2.74 17.38 13.51
C LEU A 123 -2.32 17.98 12.16
N VAL A 124 -3.26 18.30 11.28
CA VAL A 124 -3.01 18.91 9.98
C VAL A 124 -2.32 20.26 10.13
N ARG A 125 -2.78 21.10 11.08
CA ARG A 125 -2.14 22.39 11.38
C ARG A 125 -0.71 22.24 11.89
N ARG A 126 -0.47 21.33 12.82
CA ARG A 126 0.86 21.02 13.37
C ARG A 126 1.85 20.62 12.27
N LEU A 127 1.39 19.87 11.25
CA LEU A 127 2.20 19.48 10.11
C LEU A 127 2.40 20.60 9.07
N GLY A 128 1.85 21.80 9.31
CA GLY A 128 1.95 22.94 8.40
C GLY A 128 1.21 22.75 7.09
N LEU A 129 0.19 21.87 7.04
CA LEU A 129 -0.57 21.57 5.84
C LEU A 129 -1.76 22.51 5.66
N ASN A 130 -2.10 22.81 4.41
CA ASN A 130 -3.33 23.48 4.01
C ASN A 130 -3.92 22.81 2.77
N THR A 131 -5.03 23.30 2.28
CA THR A 131 -5.76 22.71 1.16
C THR A 131 -4.90 22.52 -0.10
N GLU A 132 -3.97 23.44 -0.36
CA GLU A 132 -3.14 23.47 -1.57
C GLU A 132 -1.73 22.90 -1.34
N THR A 133 -1.38 22.47 -0.11
CA THR A 133 -0.06 21.90 0.17
C THR A 133 0.10 20.55 -0.53
N PRO A 134 1.09 20.36 -1.39
CA PRO A 134 1.41 19.03 -1.93
C PRO A 134 1.96 18.13 -0.82
N VAL A 135 1.37 16.95 -0.65
CA VAL A 135 1.72 16.00 0.42
C VAL A 135 2.06 14.64 -0.17
N VAL A 136 3.19 14.08 0.23
CA VAL A 136 3.54 12.69 -0.05
C VAL A 136 3.55 11.89 1.25
N LEU A 137 2.78 10.81 1.27
CA LEU A 137 2.67 9.90 2.40
C LEU A 137 3.63 8.73 2.24
N VAL A 138 4.36 8.41 3.30
CA VAL A 138 5.40 7.37 3.29
C VAL A 138 5.12 6.37 4.41
N ALA A 139 5.14 5.08 4.06
CA ALA A 139 5.10 3.95 5.00
C ALA A 139 6.36 3.10 4.84
N SER A 140 6.47 1.97 5.53
CA SER A 140 7.60 1.04 5.40
C SER A 140 7.69 0.48 3.98
N GLY A 141 6.61 -0.09 3.47
CA GLY A 141 6.56 -0.74 2.16
C GLY A 141 7.16 -2.14 2.17
N ASP A 142 7.27 -2.76 3.35
CA ASP A 142 7.88 -4.09 3.53
C ASP A 142 6.95 -5.20 3.05
N ASP A 143 5.64 -5.00 3.18
CA ASP A 143 4.63 -5.93 2.71
C ASP A 143 3.37 -5.21 2.16
N PRO A 144 2.47 -5.94 1.47
CA PRO A 144 1.26 -5.33 0.90
C PRO A 144 0.33 -4.67 1.94
N SER A 145 0.30 -5.15 3.19
CA SER A 145 -0.55 -4.60 4.24
C SER A 145 -0.12 -3.18 4.62
N ASP A 146 1.19 -2.89 4.56
CA ASP A 146 1.73 -1.56 4.88
C ASP A 146 1.09 -0.44 4.04
N PHE A 147 0.67 -0.75 2.82
CA PHE A 147 0.02 0.22 1.94
C PHE A 147 -1.32 0.74 2.50
N GLY A 148 -1.97 -0.02 3.36
CA GLY A 148 -3.20 0.39 4.02
C GLY A 148 -3.04 1.64 4.91
N ALA A 149 -1.86 1.87 5.48
CA ALA A 149 -1.59 3.05 6.31
C ALA A 149 -1.60 4.35 5.48
N PRO A 150 -0.77 4.52 4.45
CA PRO A 150 -0.80 5.73 3.62
C PRO A 150 -2.12 5.88 2.85
N ALA A 151 -2.75 4.78 2.39
CA ALA A 151 -4.06 4.85 1.75
C ALA A 151 -5.14 5.40 2.70
N ARG A 152 -5.14 4.99 3.97
CA ARG A 152 -6.10 5.48 4.97
C ARG A 152 -5.84 6.96 5.33
N VAL A 153 -4.59 7.38 5.46
CA VAL A 153 -4.25 8.78 5.74
C VAL A 153 -4.54 9.66 4.52
N TYR A 154 -4.26 9.17 3.30
CA TYR A 154 -4.64 9.83 2.05
C TYR A 154 -6.15 10.09 2.01
N TRP A 155 -6.96 9.05 2.25
CA TRP A 155 -8.41 9.18 2.34
C TRP A 155 -8.84 10.20 3.40
N THR A 156 -8.22 10.18 4.58
CA THR A 156 -8.53 11.11 5.66
C THR A 156 -8.22 12.56 5.26
N LEU A 157 -7.06 12.82 4.67
CA LEU A 157 -6.66 14.15 4.23
C LEU A 157 -7.56 14.65 3.09
N LYS A 158 -7.92 13.77 2.15
CA LYS A 158 -8.83 14.10 1.06
C LYS A 158 -10.24 14.41 1.59
N TRP A 159 -10.74 13.59 2.51
CA TRP A 159 -12.02 13.85 3.19
C TRP A 159 -12.03 15.19 3.93
N LEU A 160 -10.89 15.58 4.53
CA LEU A 160 -10.72 16.90 5.16
C LEU A 160 -10.60 18.07 4.16
N GLY A 161 -10.47 17.82 2.86
CA GLY A 161 -10.43 18.80 1.80
C GLY A 161 -9.06 19.13 1.22
N LEU A 162 -8.00 18.35 1.52
CA LEU A 162 -6.70 18.52 0.85
C LEU A 162 -6.76 17.97 -0.57
N LYS A 163 -6.13 18.66 -1.53
CA LYS A 163 -6.27 18.35 -2.96
C LYS A 163 -5.07 17.65 -3.58
N HIS A 164 -3.86 17.98 -3.15
CA HIS A 164 -2.63 17.54 -3.78
C HIS A 164 -1.95 16.48 -2.92
N LEU A 165 -2.38 15.23 -3.09
CA LEU A 165 -1.96 14.10 -2.29
C LEU A 165 -1.30 13.03 -3.16
N ALA A 166 -0.23 12.41 -2.66
CA ALA A 166 0.39 11.24 -3.26
C ALA A 166 0.84 10.25 -2.19
N ILE A 167 0.99 9.00 -2.60
CA ILE A 167 1.63 7.93 -1.80
C ILE A 167 2.94 7.56 -2.49
N LEU A 168 4.03 7.48 -1.73
CA LEU A 168 5.28 6.88 -2.20
C LEU A 168 5.07 5.38 -2.42
N ASN A 169 5.02 4.97 -3.68
CA ASN A 169 4.77 3.58 -4.04
C ASN A 169 5.94 2.69 -3.60
N GLY A 170 5.64 1.67 -2.78
CA GLY A 170 6.64 0.82 -2.15
C GLY A 170 7.38 1.46 -0.96
N GLY A 171 6.95 2.64 -0.49
CA GLY A 171 7.40 3.25 0.76
C GLY A 171 8.91 3.42 0.91
N MET A 172 9.40 3.29 2.14
CA MET A 172 10.83 3.38 2.46
C MET A 172 11.66 2.28 1.79
N THR A 173 11.10 1.08 1.63
CA THR A 173 11.76 -0.02 0.92
C THR A 173 12.10 0.37 -0.51
N ALA A 174 11.18 1.01 -1.25
CA ALA A 174 11.45 1.50 -2.61
C ALA A 174 12.45 2.66 -2.62
N TRP A 175 12.41 3.56 -1.62
CA TRP A 175 13.35 4.66 -1.48
C TRP A 175 14.79 4.15 -1.27
N GLN A 176 14.96 3.18 -0.39
CA GLN A 176 16.24 2.54 -0.09
C GLN A 176 16.78 1.73 -1.28
N ALA A 177 15.90 0.96 -1.95
CA ALA A 177 16.26 0.21 -3.14
C ALA A 177 16.75 1.12 -4.30
N ALA A 178 16.25 2.35 -4.35
CA ALA A 178 16.72 3.37 -5.30
C ALA A 178 18.03 4.06 -4.87
N ALA A 179 18.65 3.65 -3.75
CA ALA A 179 19.87 4.23 -3.18
C ALA A 179 19.80 5.77 -2.99
N LEU A 180 18.61 6.29 -2.66
CA LEU A 180 18.37 7.71 -2.47
C LEU A 180 18.78 8.18 -1.06
N PRO A 181 19.07 9.48 -0.88
CA PRO A 181 19.59 10.01 0.39
C PRO A 181 18.69 9.74 1.59
N LEU A 182 19.29 9.41 2.71
CA LEU A 182 18.66 9.25 4.02
C LEU A 182 19.34 10.14 5.04
N THR A 183 18.60 10.55 6.05
CA THR A 183 19.13 11.27 7.22
C THR A 183 18.60 10.69 8.52
N ARG A 184 19.35 10.92 9.63
CA ARG A 184 18.89 10.72 11.01
C ARG A 184 18.72 12.03 11.76
N GLN A 185 18.98 13.14 11.08
CA GLN A 185 18.80 14.47 11.70
C GLN A 185 17.31 14.81 11.74
N PRO A 186 16.74 15.14 12.89
CA PRO A 186 15.34 15.50 13.01
C PRO A 186 14.97 16.64 12.06
N THR A 187 13.86 16.49 11.34
CA THR A 187 13.30 17.58 10.55
C THR A 187 12.70 18.64 11.48
N PRO A 188 13.08 19.92 11.35
CA PRO A 188 12.48 20.99 12.16
C PRO A 188 10.97 21.04 11.97
N ALA A 189 10.24 21.24 13.07
CA ALA A 189 8.79 21.39 13.01
C ALA A 189 8.43 22.62 12.14
N PRO A 190 7.50 22.48 11.19
CA PRO A 190 7.05 23.61 10.39
C PRO A 190 6.22 24.58 11.22
N THR A 191 6.07 25.82 10.74
CA THR A 191 5.08 26.75 11.29
C THR A 191 3.68 26.13 11.13
N PRO A 192 2.89 26.04 12.21
CA PRO A 192 1.52 25.56 12.12
C PRO A 192 0.69 26.38 11.13
N SER A 193 -0.14 25.69 10.34
CA SER A 193 -1.01 26.34 9.36
C SER A 193 -2.32 26.83 9.98
N ALA A 194 -3.04 27.69 9.25
CA ALA A 194 -4.40 28.12 9.58
C ALA A 194 -5.48 27.23 8.93
N PHE A 195 -5.17 25.93 8.67
CA PHE A 195 -6.06 25.01 8.00
C PHE A 195 -7.45 24.95 8.63
N THR A 196 -8.48 24.97 7.79
CA THR A 196 -9.89 24.77 8.16
C THR A 196 -10.45 23.63 7.29
N PRO A 197 -10.97 22.54 7.88
CA PRO A 197 -11.51 21.41 7.14
C PRO A 197 -12.68 21.81 6.25
N GLN A 198 -12.72 21.23 5.05
CA GLN A 198 -13.85 21.28 4.11
C GLN A 198 -14.20 19.83 3.77
N LEU A 199 -15.15 19.25 4.51
CA LEU A 199 -15.44 17.83 4.42
C LEU A 199 -16.05 17.45 3.09
N ASP A 200 -15.53 16.39 2.47
CA ASP A 200 -16.15 15.73 1.31
C ASP A 200 -16.84 14.45 1.79
N ASP A 201 -18.09 14.61 2.22
CA ASP A 201 -18.89 13.51 2.77
C ASP A 201 -19.22 12.41 1.72
N ALA A 202 -19.04 12.68 0.43
CA ALA A 202 -19.21 11.67 -0.61
C ALA A 202 -18.15 10.54 -0.51
N LEU A 203 -17.03 10.79 0.17
CA LEU A 203 -15.97 9.81 0.39
C LEU A 203 -16.24 8.91 1.61
N LEU A 204 -17.15 9.30 2.50
CA LEU A 204 -17.45 8.64 3.75
C LEU A 204 -18.75 7.83 3.65
N ALA A 205 -18.69 6.56 4.01
CA ALA A 205 -19.88 5.78 4.32
C ALA A 205 -19.97 5.59 5.85
N THR A 206 -21.03 6.09 6.45
CA THR A 206 -21.33 5.88 7.87
C THR A 206 -22.02 4.53 8.09
N ARG A 207 -22.00 4.02 9.35
CA ARG A 207 -22.77 2.82 9.68
C ARG A 207 -24.26 2.94 9.35
N SER A 208 -24.84 4.10 9.55
CA SER A 208 -26.26 4.35 9.28
C SER A 208 -26.59 4.28 7.78
N GLU A 209 -25.71 4.81 6.94
CA GLU A 209 -25.82 4.72 5.47
C GLU A 209 -25.65 3.28 5.00
N VAL A 210 -24.61 2.58 5.48
CA VAL A 210 -24.41 1.16 5.17
C VAL A 210 -25.63 0.32 5.60
N ALA A 211 -26.21 0.60 6.78
CA ALA A 211 -27.40 -0.11 7.25
C ALA A 211 -28.63 0.13 6.37
N ARG A 212 -28.84 1.36 5.92
CA ARG A 212 -29.92 1.74 5.00
C ARG A 212 -29.76 1.06 3.65
N ASP A 213 -28.52 0.95 3.17
CA ASP A 213 -28.20 0.50 1.82
C ASP A 213 -27.95 -1.03 1.73
N LEU A 214 -28.12 -1.76 2.85
CA LEU A 214 -28.03 -3.23 2.86
C LEU A 214 -29.05 -3.86 1.89
N GLY A 215 -28.53 -4.66 0.95
CA GLY A 215 -29.35 -5.32 -0.07
C GLY A 215 -29.88 -4.41 -1.15
N HIS A 216 -29.53 -3.11 -1.14
CA HIS A 216 -29.93 -2.19 -2.21
C HIS A 216 -29.11 -2.45 -3.48
N PRO A 217 -29.75 -2.66 -4.66
CA PRO A 217 -29.04 -3.05 -5.87
C PRO A 217 -28.06 -1.97 -6.39
N SER A 218 -28.25 -0.70 -6.00
CA SER A 218 -27.36 0.40 -6.41
C SER A 218 -26.05 0.46 -5.62
N THR A 219 -25.90 -0.27 -4.51
CA THR A 219 -24.73 -0.21 -3.65
C THR A 219 -24.01 -1.55 -3.60
N LEU A 220 -22.77 -1.60 -4.09
CA LEU A 220 -21.86 -2.71 -3.95
C LEU A 220 -21.09 -2.57 -2.64
N LEU A 221 -21.31 -3.46 -1.69
CA LEU A 221 -20.50 -3.58 -0.47
C LEU A 221 -19.30 -4.50 -0.76
N LEU A 222 -18.08 -3.97 -0.64
CA LEU A 222 -16.86 -4.67 -0.99
C LEU A 222 -16.03 -4.96 0.26
N ASP A 223 -15.93 -6.24 0.64
CA ASP A 223 -15.14 -6.70 1.79
C ASP A 223 -13.67 -6.89 1.38
N ALA A 224 -12.80 -6.04 1.91
CA ALA A 224 -11.37 -6.00 1.58
C ALA A 224 -10.52 -6.97 2.42
N ARG A 225 -11.14 -7.86 3.20
CA ARG A 225 -10.46 -8.76 4.13
C ARG A 225 -10.08 -10.08 3.47
N PRO A 226 -9.05 -10.77 4.00
CA PRO A 226 -8.80 -12.16 3.66
C PRO A 226 -10.07 -13.03 3.81
N LYS A 227 -10.19 -14.02 2.93
CA LYS A 227 -11.38 -14.88 2.82
C LYS A 227 -11.81 -15.54 4.14
N ALA A 228 -10.86 -15.81 5.04
CA ALA A 228 -11.17 -16.38 6.35
C ALA A 228 -12.05 -15.46 7.20
N PHE A 229 -11.82 -14.14 7.16
CA PHE A 229 -12.65 -13.14 7.82
C PHE A 229 -14.03 -13.02 7.14
N TYR A 230 -14.06 -12.96 5.81
CA TYR A 230 -15.31 -12.90 5.04
C TYR A 230 -16.23 -14.07 5.35
N LEU A 231 -15.69 -15.29 5.42
CA LEU A 231 -16.43 -16.51 5.73
C LEU A 231 -16.71 -16.70 7.24
N GLY A 232 -16.35 -15.74 8.10
CA GLY A 232 -16.57 -15.83 9.53
C GLY A 232 -15.73 -16.87 10.26
N ARG A 233 -14.66 -17.36 9.65
CA ARG A 233 -13.70 -18.28 10.29
C ARG A 233 -12.77 -17.55 11.25
N GLU A 234 -12.56 -16.26 11.00
CA GLU A 234 -11.73 -15.35 11.79
C GLU A 234 -12.49 -14.07 12.10
N LYS A 235 -12.07 -13.38 13.16
CA LYS A 235 -12.50 -12.02 13.46
C LYS A 235 -11.35 -11.19 14.01
N ALA A 236 -11.40 -9.87 13.81
CA ALA A 236 -10.49 -8.97 14.49
C ALA A 236 -10.69 -9.03 16.01
N PRO A 237 -9.62 -8.91 16.83
CA PRO A 237 -9.72 -8.95 18.29
C PRO A 237 -10.76 -7.97 18.85
N ALA A 238 -10.85 -6.77 18.27
CA ALA A 238 -11.78 -5.73 18.66
C ALA A 238 -13.23 -5.95 18.16
N ALA A 239 -13.47 -6.87 17.21
CA ALA A 239 -14.83 -7.19 16.74
C ALA A 239 -15.55 -8.11 17.73
N SER A 240 -16.84 -7.88 17.96
CA SER A 240 -17.65 -8.70 18.87
C SER A 240 -18.06 -10.04 18.25
N ARG A 241 -18.29 -10.09 16.95
CA ARG A 241 -18.77 -11.27 16.21
C ARG A 241 -17.97 -11.47 14.91
N PRO A 242 -17.70 -12.71 14.47
CA PRO A 242 -17.17 -13.02 13.14
C PRO A 242 -18.26 -12.89 12.07
N GLY A 243 -17.86 -12.86 10.81
CA GLY A 243 -18.76 -12.76 9.66
C GLY A 243 -18.55 -11.46 8.88
N THR A 244 -19.49 -11.14 7.98
CA THR A 244 -19.45 -9.99 7.09
C THR A 244 -20.77 -9.25 7.02
N LEU A 245 -20.84 -8.15 6.27
CA LEU A 245 -22.08 -7.45 5.97
C LEU A 245 -22.97 -8.32 5.05
N PRO A 246 -24.29 -8.39 5.29
CA PRO A 246 -25.18 -9.08 4.37
C PRO A 246 -25.10 -8.53 2.94
N GLY A 247 -24.97 -9.42 1.96
CA GLY A 247 -24.86 -9.06 0.54
C GLY A 247 -23.51 -8.51 0.12
N ALA A 248 -22.54 -8.41 1.02
CA ALA A 248 -21.19 -8.00 0.66
C ALA A 248 -20.50 -9.03 -0.25
N LEU A 249 -19.69 -8.52 -1.17
CA LEU A 249 -18.87 -9.33 -2.06
C LEU A 249 -17.42 -9.34 -1.58
N ASP A 250 -16.80 -10.52 -1.72
CA ASP A 250 -15.41 -10.77 -1.29
C ASP A 250 -14.43 -10.23 -2.32
N PHE A 251 -13.54 -9.33 -1.89
CA PHE A 251 -12.41 -8.89 -2.69
C PHE A 251 -11.26 -8.46 -1.77
N ASP A 252 -10.42 -9.42 -1.43
CA ASP A 252 -9.23 -9.21 -0.60
C ASP A 252 -8.33 -8.11 -1.19
N ASN A 253 -7.92 -7.17 -0.35
CA ASN A 253 -7.02 -6.08 -0.74
C ASN A 253 -5.68 -6.58 -1.31
N LEU A 254 -5.24 -7.79 -0.94
CA LEU A 254 -4.00 -8.38 -1.44
C LEU A 254 -4.03 -8.67 -2.96
N HIS A 255 -5.21 -8.77 -3.57
CA HIS A 255 -5.32 -8.94 -5.01
C HIS A 255 -4.71 -7.80 -5.84
N TRP A 256 -4.53 -6.62 -5.25
CA TRP A 256 -3.91 -5.49 -5.93
C TRP A 256 -2.39 -5.62 -6.08
N PHE A 257 -1.75 -6.51 -5.35
CA PHE A 257 -0.29 -6.60 -5.25
C PHE A 257 0.23 -7.88 -5.91
N GLU A 258 1.47 -7.81 -6.38
CA GLU A 258 2.23 -9.00 -6.68
C GLU A 258 2.70 -9.65 -5.37
N PRO A 259 2.81 -10.99 -5.30
CA PRO A 259 3.22 -11.67 -4.09
C PRO A 259 4.55 -11.12 -3.52
N GLY A 260 4.55 -10.71 -2.26
CA GLY A 260 5.71 -10.18 -1.56
C GLY A 260 6.08 -8.73 -1.91
N SER A 261 5.25 -8.02 -2.68
CA SER A 261 5.49 -6.61 -3.02
C SER A 261 4.64 -5.68 -2.16
N GLY A 262 5.26 -4.72 -1.47
CA GLY A 262 4.58 -3.59 -0.82
C GLY A 262 4.21 -2.45 -1.78
N ALA A 263 4.49 -2.61 -3.08
CA ALA A 263 4.22 -1.61 -4.11
C ALA A 263 3.08 -2.05 -5.03
N LEU A 264 2.21 -1.11 -5.38
CA LEU A 264 1.19 -1.34 -6.41
C LEU A 264 1.86 -1.46 -7.79
N PRO A 265 1.40 -2.40 -8.64
CA PRO A 265 1.90 -2.57 -9.99
C PRO A 265 1.44 -1.45 -10.93
N ALA A 266 1.84 -1.53 -12.20
CA ALA A 266 1.42 -0.59 -13.23
C ALA A 266 -0.11 -0.51 -13.36
N VAL A 267 -0.61 0.68 -13.73
CA VAL A 267 -2.05 0.96 -13.87
C VAL A 267 -2.76 -0.06 -14.77
N SER A 268 -2.12 -0.49 -15.86
CA SER A 268 -2.67 -1.52 -16.75
C SER A 268 -2.91 -2.87 -16.06
N THR A 269 -2.06 -3.23 -15.10
CA THR A 269 -2.25 -4.43 -14.26
C THR A 269 -3.42 -4.22 -13.29
N LEU A 270 -3.49 -3.06 -12.63
CA LEU A 270 -4.61 -2.71 -11.75
C LEU A 270 -5.96 -2.71 -12.50
N GLN A 271 -5.98 -2.24 -13.74
CA GLN A 271 -7.18 -2.32 -14.59
C GLN A 271 -7.61 -3.77 -14.86
N ARG A 272 -6.65 -4.67 -15.15
CA ARG A 272 -6.96 -6.11 -15.35
C ARG A 272 -7.48 -6.76 -14.06
N ILE A 273 -6.93 -6.41 -12.92
CA ILE A 273 -7.41 -6.88 -11.62
C ILE A 273 -8.82 -6.34 -11.35
N ALA A 274 -9.04 -5.04 -11.59
CA ALA A 274 -10.35 -4.41 -11.40
C ALA A 274 -11.45 -4.99 -12.30
N ALA A 275 -11.09 -5.53 -13.47
CA ALA A 275 -12.02 -6.24 -14.34
C ALA A 275 -12.53 -7.58 -13.74
N GLN A 276 -11.81 -8.12 -12.74
CA GLN A 276 -12.18 -9.34 -12.03
C GLN A 276 -13.01 -9.06 -10.76
N LEU A 277 -13.25 -7.79 -10.43
CA LEU A 277 -14.10 -7.45 -9.31
C LEU A 277 -15.48 -8.10 -9.47
N PRO A 278 -16.05 -8.59 -8.37
CA PRO A 278 -17.42 -9.04 -8.38
C PRO A 278 -18.34 -7.99 -8.98
N GLN A 279 -19.23 -8.41 -9.88
CA GLN A 279 -20.16 -7.51 -10.53
C GLN A 279 -21.52 -7.57 -9.83
N GLN A 280 -22.09 -6.39 -9.59
CA GLN A 280 -23.47 -6.25 -9.13
C GLN A 280 -24.20 -5.38 -10.15
N PRO A 281 -25.09 -5.98 -10.98
CA PRO A 281 -25.85 -5.21 -11.96
C PRO A 281 -26.65 -4.10 -11.31
N GLY A 282 -26.52 -2.87 -11.84
CA GLY A 282 -27.20 -1.70 -11.31
C GLY A 282 -26.47 -0.99 -10.17
N ALA A 283 -25.33 -1.49 -9.69
CA ALA A 283 -24.54 -0.79 -8.69
C ALA A 283 -23.91 0.48 -9.29
N VAL A 284 -24.21 1.61 -8.66
CA VAL A 284 -23.63 2.92 -8.99
C VAL A 284 -22.65 3.42 -7.94
N GLN A 285 -22.71 2.88 -6.72
CA GLN A 285 -21.84 3.19 -5.60
C GLN A 285 -21.08 1.95 -5.15
N ILE A 286 -19.82 2.12 -4.78
CA ILE A 286 -18.99 1.09 -4.12
C ILE A 286 -18.68 1.58 -2.71
N VAL A 287 -18.96 0.76 -1.70
CA VAL A 287 -18.56 1.01 -0.32
C VAL A 287 -17.53 -0.05 0.07
N SER A 288 -16.29 0.35 0.25
CA SER A 288 -15.22 -0.55 0.72
C SER A 288 -15.18 -0.57 2.24
N PHE A 289 -15.07 -1.76 2.82
CA PHE A 289 -14.92 -1.97 4.26
C PHE A 289 -13.96 -3.14 4.55
N CYS A 290 -13.47 -3.23 5.78
CA CYS A 290 -12.67 -4.36 6.26
C CYS A 290 -12.90 -4.61 7.76
N ASN A 291 -11.86 -4.75 8.57
CA ASN A 291 -12.00 -4.79 10.03
C ASN A 291 -12.07 -3.39 10.66
N THR A 292 -11.20 -2.45 10.22
CA THR A 292 -10.99 -1.13 10.83
C THR A 292 -10.71 -0.03 9.78
N GLY A 293 -11.07 -0.22 8.52
CA GLY A 293 -10.85 0.73 7.44
C GLY A 293 -9.38 0.89 7.02
N HIS A 294 -8.52 -0.06 7.31
CA HIS A 294 -7.12 -0.09 6.90
C HIS A 294 -6.98 -0.72 5.50
N TRP A 295 -7.23 -2.01 5.36
CA TRP A 295 -7.22 -2.70 4.07
C TRP A 295 -8.26 -2.15 3.08
N ALA A 296 -9.41 -1.77 3.59
CA ALA A 296 -10.46 -1.15 2.77
C ALA A 296 -10.03 0.17 2.13
N ALA A 297 -9.13 0.91 2.77
CA ALA A 297 -8.57 2.13 2.19
C ALA A 297 -7.70 1.83 0.97
N THR A 298 -7.04 0.68 0.90
CA THR A 298 -6.31 0.24 -0.30
C THR A 298 -7.27 0.03 -1.48
N ASN A 299 -8.38 -0.71 -1.28
CA ASN A 299 -9.40 -0.89 -2.31
C ASN A 299 -9.98 0.45 -2.76
N TRP A 300 -10.33 1.33 -1.80
CA TRP A 300 -10.82 2.67 -2.09
C TRP A 300 -9.80 3.46 -2.91
N PHE A 301 -8.53 3.49 -2.49
CA PHE A 301 -7.48 4.25 -3.16
C PHE A 301 -7.26 3.78 -4.60
N VAL A 302 -7.16 2.47 -4.83
CA VAL A 302 -6.97 1.94 -6.18
C VAL A 302 -8.17 2.26 -7.05
N LEU A 303 -9.38 2.03 -6.57
CA LEU A 303 -10.60 2.24 -7.36
C LEU A 303 -10.86 3.73 -7.63
N SER A 304 -10.82 4.57 -6.58
CA SER A 304 -11.14 5.99 -6.67
C SER A 304 -10.02 6.80 -7.29
N GLU A 305 -8.79 6.67 -6.77
CA GLU A 305 -7.70 7.59 -7.10
C GLU A 305 -6.89 7.14 -8.31
N VAL A 306 -6.59 5.83 -8.41
CA VAL A 306 -5.75 5.32 -9.50
C VAL A 306 -6.57 4.97 -10.74
N LEU A 307 -7.74 4.36 -10.56
CA LEU A 307 -8.61 3.92 -11.65
C LEU A 307 -9.78 4.89 -11.93
N HIS A 308 -9.88 5.97 -11.17
CA HIS A 308 -10.86 7.04 -11.33
C HIS A 308 -12.32 6.54 -11.42
N ARG A 309 -12.65 5.48 -10.69
CA ARG A 309 -14.06 5.04 -10.60
C ARG A 309 -14.85 6.06 -9.76
N PRO A 310 -16.00 6.51 -10.25
CA PRO A 310 -16.86 7.41 -9.49
C PRO A 310 -17.54 6.70 -8.30
N HIS A 311 -17.98 7.48 -7.32
CA HIS A 311 -18.83 7.01 -6.21
C HIS A 311 -18.23 5.84 -5.42
N VAL A 312 -16.95 5.91 -5.11
CA VAL A 312 -16.29 4.96 -4.20
C VAL A 312 -16.15 5.60 -2.83
N ALA A 313 -16.83 5.05 -1.83
CA ALA A 313 -16.76 5.50 -0.44
C ALA A 313 -16.05 4.48 0.45
N LEU A 314 -15.48 4.95 1.55
CA LEU A 314 -14.89 4.12 2.59
C LEU A 314 -15.81 4.07 3.80
N TYR A 315 -16.12 2.88 4.32
CA TYR A 315 -16.68 2.71 5.65
C TYR A 315 -15.54 2.48 6.67
N PRO A 316 -15.07 3.55 7.34
CA PRO A 316 -13.87 3.46 8.17
C PRO A 316 -14.07 2.64 9.45
N GLY A 317 -15.26 2.66 10.04
CA GLY A 317 -15.61 1.88 11.22
C GLY A 317 -15.58 0.37 10.98
N SER A 318 -15.99 -0.05 9.78
CA SER A 318 -15.91 -1.43 9.30
C SER A 318 -16.50 -2.46 10.27
N MET A 319 -15.99 -3.72 10.24
CA MET A 319 -16.58 -4.80 11.03
C MET A 319 -16.40 -4.66 12.54
N VAL A 320 -15.41 -3.93 13.03
CA VAL A 320 -15.29 -3.63 14.47
C VAL A 320 -16.44 -2.76 14.94
N ASP A 321 -16.80 -1.74 14.19
CA ASP A 321 -17.96 -0.88 14.50
C ASP A 321 -19.27 -1.63 14.25
N TRP A 322 -19.40 -2.30 13.10
CA TRP A 322 -20.62 -3.00 12.71
C TRP A 322 -21.02 -4.13 13.66
N SER A 323 -20.06 -5.00 14.01
CA SER A 323 -20.33 -6.17 14.85
C SER A 323 -20.74 -5.83 16.29
N ARG A 324 -20.50 -4.59 16.74
CA ARG A 324 -20.86 -4.09 18.07
C ARG A 324 -22.25 -3.44 18.13
N ALA A 325 -22.72 -3.00 16.96
CA ALA A 325 -24.07 -2.53 16.84
C ALA A 325 -24.98 -3.72 16.58
N ASP A 326 -25.94 -4.06 17.24
CA ASP A 326 -26.80 -5.25 17.02
C ASP A 326 -27.42 -5.31 15.61
N ALA A 327 -26.55 -5.23 14.62
CA ALA A 327 -26.86 -5.14 13.20
C ALA A 327 -26.81 -6.52 12.53
N PRO A 328 -27.54 -6.73 11.40
CA PRO A 328 -27.51 -7.99 10.65
C PRO A 328 -26.09 -8.37 10.21
N MET A 329 -25.78 -9.67 10.28
CA MET A 329 -24.51 -10.23 9.88
C MET A 329 -24.73 -11.43 8.96
N ALA A 330 -23.88 -11.59 7.95
CA ALA A 330 -23.77 -12.78 7.13
C ALA A 330 -22.54 -13.61 7.54
N HIS A 331 -22.53 -14.88 7.15
CA HIS A 331 -21.44 -15.82 7.41
C HIS A 331 -21.06 -15.94 8.90
N VAL A 332 -22.03 -15.77 9.80
CA VAL A 332 -21.82 -16.01 11.23
C VAL A 332 -21.80 -17.52 11.45
N PRO A 333 -20.71 -18.11 11.94
CA PRO A 333 -20.65 -19.55 12.14
C PRO A 333 -21.62 -19.99 13.25
N THR A 334 -22.25 -21.14 13.05
CA THR A 334 -23.05 -21.80 14.08
C THR A 334 -22.17 -22.25 15.25
N ARG A 335 -22.77 -22.53 16.41
CA ARG A 335 -22.02 -23.04 17.58
C ARG A 335 -21.23 -24.31 17.28
N TRP A 336 -21.76 -25.18 16.44
CA TRP A 336 -21.08 -26.41 15.99
C TRP A 336 -19.87 -26.10 15.12
N GLN A 337 -20.00 -25.20 14.16
CA GLN A 337 -18.87 -24.75 13.34
C GLN A 337 -17.79 -24.08 14.16
N GLN A 338 -18.15 -23.29 15.20
CA GLN A 338 -17.17 -22.69 16.11
C GLN A 338 -16.40 -23.74 16.90
N LEU A 339 -17.09 -24.78 17.42
CA LEU A 339 -16.45 -25.90 18.11
C LEU A 339 -15.48 -26.65 17.16
N GLU A 340 -15.92 -26.95 15.96
CA GLU A 340 -15.10 -27.63 14.95
C GLU A 340 -13.85 -26.81 14.58
N GLN A 341 -13.97 -25.50 14.38
CA GLN A 341 -12.84 -24.59 14.16
C GLN A 341 -11.86 -24.58 15.33
N THR A 342 -12.36 -24.62 16.57
CA THR A 342 -11.53 -24.70 17.78
C THR A 342 -10.76 -26.02 17.86
N TRP A 343 -11.38 -27.13 17.50
CA TRP A 343 -10.73 -28.45 17.46
C TRP A 343 -9.66 -28.56 16.36
N GLN A 344 -9.86 -27.91 15.21
CA GLN A 344 -8.90 -27.91 14.12
C GLN A 344 -7.69 -26.99 14.38
N ALA A 345 -7.79 -26.09 15.33
CA ALA A 345 -6.73 -25.16 15.72
C ALA A 345 -5.84 -25.66 16.87
N LEU A 346 -6.21 -26.80 17.49
CA LEU A 346 -5.44 -27.52 18.54
C LEU A 346 -4.55 -28.62 17.94
#